data_1e6c1a7ca81b36f6afa8e2d8f3ab1811
#
_entry.id   1e6c1a7ca81b36f6afa8e2d8f3ab1811
#
_cell.length_a   1.000
_cell.length_b   1.000
_cell.length_c   1.000
_cell.angle_alpha   90.00
_cell.angle_beta   90.00
_cell.angle_gamma   90.00
#
_symmetry.space_group_name_H-M   'P 1'
#
loop_
_entity.id
_entity.type
_entity.pdbx_description
1 polymer ?
#
loop_
_entity_poly.entity_id
_entity_poly.type
_entity_poly.pdbx_seq_one_letter_code
_entity_poly.pdbx_strand_id
1 'polypeptide(L)'
;MATTKENLNEAFAGESQASQKYHIFARRAERDGFPNVAKLFRTACEAEKIHAEGHLRAMDGIGSTADNLQTAIDGETYEFTKMYPPMIEQAKADGHKAQRMFKYASSAEAVHAKIYKMALEAIQSGEDFAEEFHLCPVCGYIELGAPPDKCPICGVKGEKFVQV
;
A
#
# COMPACT_ATOMS: atom_id res chain seq x y z
N MET A 1 12.36 -0.95 29.71
CA MET A 1 13.03 -1.48 28.49
C MET A 1 11.93 -1.99 27.58
N ALA A 2 12.02 -1.73 26.27
CA ALA A 2 11.06 -2.25 25.32
C ALA A 2 11.10 -3.79 25.27
N THR A 3 9.96 -4.41 25.06
CA THR A 3 9.85 -5.85 24.88
C THR A 3 10.34 -6.28 23.49
N THR A 4 10.67 -7.56 23.31
CA THR A 4 11.05 -8.09 21.97
C THR A 4 9.95 -7.83 20.94
N LYS A 5 8.68 -7.91 21.33
CA LYS A 5 7.53 -7.64 20.44
C LYS A 5 7.50 -6.17 20.00
N GLU A 6 7.72 -5.23 20.92
CA GLU A 6 7.80 -3.81 20.59
C GLU A 6 8.99 -3.52 19.66
N ASN A 7 10.16 -4.12 19.94
CA ASN A 7 11.33 -3.99 19.07
C ASN A 7 11.09 -4.55 17.66
N LEU A 8 10.42 -5.69 17.53
CA LEU A 8 10.07 -6.28 16.22
C LEU A 8 9.11 -5.39 15.44
N ASN A 9 8.10 -4.82 16.09
CA ASN A 9 7.18 -3.87 15.44
C ASN A 9 7.91 -2.61 14.96
N GLU A 10 8.81 -2.06 15.78
CA GLU A 10 9.63 -0.90 15.41
C GLU A 10 10.55 -1.21 14.23
N ALA A 11 11.23 -2.37 14.27
CA ALA A 11 12.09 -2.82 13.20
C ALA A 11 11.31 -3.04 11.89
N PHE A 12 10.20 -3.77 11.92
CA PHE A 12 9.34 -3.98 10.74
C PHE A 12 8.87 -2.66 10.13
N ALA A 13 8.43 -1.71 10.95
CA ALA A 13 8.01 -0.39 10.49
C ALA A 13 9.19 0.39 9.87
N GLY A 14 10.37 0.35 10.49
CA GLY A 14 11.59 1.00 10.00
C GLY A 14 12.02 0.49 8.62
N GLU A 15 12.15 -0.83 8.48
CA GLU A 15 12.59 -1.46 7.24
C GLU A 15 11.55 -1.33 6.11
N SER A 16 10.26 -1.43 6.43
CA SER A 16 9.18 -1.18 5.46
C SER A 16 9.23 0.25 4.92
N GLN A 17 9.47 1.25 5.78
CA GLN A 17 9.62 2.64 5.34
C GLN A 17 10.93 2.85 4.56
N ALA A 18 12.03 2.22 4.97
CA ALA A 18 13.32 2.32 4.29
C ALA A 18 13.22 1.76 2.87
N SER A 19 12.64 0.57 2.69
CA SER A 19 12.44 -0.04 1.37
C SER A 19 11.67 0.89 0.43
N GLN A 20 10.57 1.49 0.89
CA GLN A 20 9.78 2.40 0.08
C GLN A 20 10.52 3.72 -0.24
N LYS A 21 11.26 4.25 0.71
CA LYS A 21 12.11 5.44 0.48
C LYS A 21 13.20 5.16 -0.56
N TYR A 22 13.90 4.03 -0.45
CA TYR A 22 14.97 3.66 -1.36
C TYR A 22 14.46 3.40 -2.78
N HIS A 23 13.28 2.78 -2.93
CA HIS A 23 12.61 2.69 -4.22
C HIS A 23 12.42 4.06 -4.88
N ILE A 24 11.94 5.04 -4.13
CA ILE A 24 11.73 6.40 -4.63
C ILE A 24 13.06 7.12 -4.91
N PHE A 25 14.06 6.93 -4.03
CA PHE A 25 15.40 7.53 -4.19
C PHE A 25 16.13 6.97 -5.42
N ALA A 26 15.97 5.68 -5.73
CA ALA A 26 16.50 5.08 -6.96
C ALA A 26 15.97 5.79 -8.21
N ARG A 27 14.65 6.03 -8.27
CA ARG A 27 14.01 6.75 -9.38
C ARG A 27 14.48 8.21 -9.47
N ARG A 28 14.85 8.83 -8.36
CA ARG A 28 15.42 10.18 -8.35
C ARG A 28 16.85 10.17 -8.87
N ALA A 29 17.70 9.29 -8.37
CA ALA A 29 19.09 9.16 -8.79
C ALA A 29 19.20 8.88 -10.31
N GLU A 30 18.28 8.08 -10.85
CA GLU A 30 18.23 7.78 -12.28
C GLU A 30 17.93 9.05 -13.11
N ARG A 31 16.95 9.85 -12.68
CA ARG A 31 16.63 11.13 -13.34
C ARG A 31 17.74 12.17 -13.22
N ASP A 32 18.53 12.12 -12.15
CA ASP A 32 19.67 13.01 -11.92
C ASP A 32 20.94 12.55 -12.65
N GLY A 33 20.88 11.42 -13.41
CA GLY A 33 22.00 10.90 -14.19
C GLY A 33 23.02 10.06 -13.40
N PHE A 34 22.61 9.50 -12.25
CA PHE A 34 23.45 8.65 -11.39
C PHE A 34 23.00 7.17 -11.40
N PRO A 35 23.15 6.43 -12.52
CA PRO A 35 22.61 5.07 -12.63
C PRO A 35 23.22 4.06 -11.63
N ASN A 36 24.49 4.23 -11.25
CA ASN A 36 25.12 3.35 -10.26
C ASN A 36 24.59 3.62 -8.84
N VAL A 37 24.29 4.87 -8.50
CA VAL A 37 23.62 5.22 -7.24
C VAL A 37 22.19 4.71 -7.25
N ALA A 38 21.48 4.82 -8.37
CA ALA A 38 20.14 4.24 -8.52
C ALA A 38 20.16 2.71 -8.34
N LYS A 39 21.19 2.02 -8.89
CA LYS A 39 21.38 0.58 -8.67
C LYS A 39 21.61 0.25 -7.20
N LEU A 40 22.46 1.04 -6.50
CA LEU A 40 22.67 0.87 -5.06
C LEU A 40 21.36 0.97 -4.27
N PHE A 41 20.56 2.03 -4.52
CA PHE A 41 19.27 2.18 -3.84
C PHE A 41 18.29 1.04 -4.16
N ARG A 42 18.24 0.53 -5.40
CA ARG A 42 17.42 -0.65 -5.73
C ARG A 42 17.87 -1.89 -4.96
N THR A 43 19.18 -2.12 -4.87
CA THR A 43 19.74 -3.26 -4.12
C THR A 43 19.43 -3.14 -2.63
N ALA A 44 19.63 -1.96 -2.04
CA ALA A 44 19.27 -1.71 -0.64
C ALA A 44 17.75 -1.87 -0.40
N CYS A 45 16.91 -1.38 -1.30
CA CYS A 45 15.46 -1.58 -1.23
C CYS A 45 15.09 -3.07 -1.10
N GLU A 46 15.71 -3.95 -1.90
CA GLU A 46 15.45 -5.40 -1.80
C GLU A 46 16.02 -5.99 -0.49
N ALA A 47 17.16 -5.48 0.02
CA ALA A 47 17.68 -5.91 1.32
C ALA A 47 16.69 -5.57 2.46
N GLU A 48 16.14 -4.35 2.46
CA GLU A 48 15.18 -3.95 3.53
C GLU A 48 13.85 -4.71 3.45
N LYS A 49 13.44 -5.16 2.25
CA LYS A 49 12.28 -6.07 2.13
C LYS A 49 12.55 -7.42 2.80
N ILE A 50 13.77 -7.97 2.65
CA ILE A 50 14.18 -9.23 3.30
C ILE A 50 14.14 -9.07 4.82
N HIS A 51 14.65 -7.94 5.34
CA HIS A 51 14.63 -7.65 6.77
C HIS A 51 13.19 -7.51 7.28
N ALA A 52 12.35 -6.73 6.61
CA ALA A 52 10.95 -6.55 6.97
C ALA A 52 10.19 -7.88 6.98
N GLU A 53 10.37 -8.73 5.96
CA GLU A 53 9.77 -10.06 5.91
C GLU A 53 10.24 -10.93 7.08
N GLY A 54 11.54 -10.90 7.41
CA GLY A 54 12.10 -11.62 8.54
C GLY A 54 11.48 -11.20 9.89
N HIS A 55 11.30 -9.90 10.09
CA HIS A 55 10.65 -9.36 11.29
C HIS A 55 9.17 -9.74 11.36
N LEU A 56 8.44 -9.66 10.25
CA LEU A 56 7.03 -10.04 10.19
C LEU A 56 6.84 -11.54 10.50
N ARG A 57 7.71 -12.40 9.97
CA ARG A 57 7.74 -13.84 10.31
C ARG A 57 8.00 -14.08 11.80
N ALA A 58 8.97 -13.35 12.38
CA ALA A 58 9.31 -13.49 13.80
C ALA A 58 8.20 -12.99 14.74
N MET A 59 7.27 -12.20 14.23
CA MET A 59 6.06 -11.76 14.95
C MET A 59 4.86 -12.71 14.78
N ASP A 60 5.02 -13.82 14.05
CA ASP A 60 3.91 -14.68 13.61
C ASP A 60 2.82 -13.89 12.84
N GLY A 61 3.26 -12.84 12.12
CA GLY A 61 2.39 -11.91 11.41
C GLY A 61 1.89 -12.42 10.05
N ILE A 62 2.23 -13.65 9.66
CA ILE A 62 1.80 -14.28 8.41
C ILE A 62 0.98 -15.51 8.77
N GLY A 63 -0.32 -15.40 8.62
CA GLY A 63 -1.27 -16.50 8.85
C GLY A 63 -1.64 -17.24 7.56
N SER A 64 -2.77 -17.94 7.61
CA SER A 64 -3.39 -18.49 6.41
C SER A 64 -3.83 -17.37 5.45
N THR A 65 -4.12 -17.71 4.18
CA THR A 65 -4.62 -16.71 3.21
C THR A 65 -5.88 -16.02 3.75
N ALA A 66 -6.78 -16.75 4.41
CA ALA A 66 -7.97 -16.17 5.02
C ALA A 66 -7.63 -15.19 6.16
N ASP A 67 -6.69 -15.56 7.04
CA ASP A 67 -6.25 -14.69 8.15
C ASP A 67 -5.57 -13.42 7.61
N ASN A 68 -4.75 -13.56 6.57
CA ASN A 68 -4.07 -12.43 5.94
C ASN A 68 -5.06 -11.49 5.25
N LEU A 69 -6.08 -12.03 4.55
CA LEU A 69 -7.16 -11.24 3.97
C LEU A 69 -7.97 -10.51 5.05
N GLN A 70 -8.28 -11.17 6.16
CA GLN A 70 -8.97 -10.50 7.27
C GLN A 70 -8.12 -9.38 7.87
N THR A 71 -6.82 -9.61 8.04
CA THR A 71 -5.87 -8.58 8.51
C THR A 71 -5.82 -7.38 7.56
N ALA A 72 -5.82 -7.63 6.24
CA ALA A 72 -5.87 -6.56 5.24
C ALA A 72 -7.20 -5.78 5.32
N ILE A 73 -8.34 -6.48 5.40
CA ILE A 73 -9.67 -5.85 5.56
C ILE A 73 -9.70 -4.93 6.78
N ASP A 74 -9.17 -5.40 7.91
CA ASP A 74 -9.16 -4.65 9.17
C ASP A 74 -8.25 -3.41 9.06
N GLY A 75 -7.08 -3.57 8.45
CA GLY A 75 -6.12 -2.49 8.18
C GLY A 75 -6.73 -1.39 7.31
N GLU A 76 -7.19 -1.74 6.11
CA GLU A 76 -7.81 -0.79 5.18
C GLU A 76 -9.05 -0.11 5.80
N THR A 77 -9.86 -0.89 6.55
CA THR A 77 -11.05 -0.34 7.24
C THR A 77 -10.65 0.67 8.31
N TYR A 78 -9.61 0.38 9.10
CA TYR A 78 -9.08 1.34 10.06
C TYR A 78 -8.57 2.61 9.36
N GLU A 79 -7.88 2.47 8.24
CA GLU A 79 -7.31 3.60 7.52
C GLU A 79 -8.38 4.58 7.03
N PHE A 80 -9.39 4.11 6.32
CA PHE A 80 -10.40 5.02 5.80
C PHE A 80 -11.44 5.48 6.83
N THR A 81 -11.63 4.75 7.95
CA THR A 81 -12.63 5.13 8.95
C THR A 81 -12.05 5.92 10.14
N LYS A 82 -10.79 5.68 10.50
CA LYS A 82 -10.18 6.22 11.72
C LYS A 82 -8.90 7.01 11.48
N MET A 83 -8.00 6.56 10.61
CA MET A 83 -6.69 7.17 10.41
C MET A 83 -6.76 8.41 9.53
N TYR A 84 -7.28 8.28 8.31
CA TYR A 84 -7.31 9.38 7.34
C TYR A 84 -8.27 10.52 7.69
N PRO A 85 -9.49 10.31 8.23
CA PRO A 85 -10.42 11.41 8.47
C PRO A 85 -9.83 12.57 9.29
N PRO A 86 -9.23 12.36 10.47
CA PRO A 86 -8.61 13.46 11.22
C PRO A 86 -7.39 14.06 10.50
N MET A 87 -6.61 13.26 9.74
CA MET A 87 -5.48 13.77 8.95
C MET A 87 -5.93 14.70 7.83
N ILE A 88 -7.06 14.38 7.18
CA ILE A 88 -7.66 15.22 6.14
C ILE A 88 -8.10 16.57 6.72
N GLU A 89 -8.78 16.56 7.88
CA GLU A 89 -9.23 17.81 8.53
C GLU A 89 -8.06 18.65 9.02
N GLN A 90 -7.02 18.03 9.60
CA GLN A 90 -5.82 18.77 9.99
C GLN A 90 -5.10 19.37 8.77
N ALA A 91 -4.88 18.60 7.71
CA ALA A 91 -4.24 19.12 6.50
C ALA A 91 -5.05 20.22 5.82
N LYS A 92 -6.39 20.18 5.94
CA LYS A 92 -7.28 21.25 5.48
C LYS A 92 -7.12 22.51 6.33
N ALA A 93 -7.09 22.38 7.64
CA ALA A 93 -6.89 23.50 8.58
C ALA A 93 -5.53 24.19 8.32
N ASP A 94 -4.48 23.41 8.05
CA ASP A 94 -3.13 23.90 7.78
C ASP A 94 -2.95 24.44 6.33
N GLY A 95 -3.93 24.29 5.44
CA GLY A 95 -3.78 24.59 4.01
C GLY A 95 -2.70 23.75 3.33
N HIS A 96 -2.41 22.54 3.86
CA HIS A 96 -1.28 21.73 3.42
C HIS A 96 -1.63 20.86 2.19
N LYS A 97 -0.69 20.76 1.25
CA LYS A 97 -0.85 19.98 0.00
C LYS A 97 -1.14 18.48 0.21
N ALA A 98 -0.79 17.92 1.37
CA ALA A 98 -1.05 16.53 1.72
C ALA A 98 -2.54 16.18 1.76
N GLN A 99 -3.43 17.17 1.99
CA GLN A 99 -4.87 16.97 2.02
C GLN A 99 -5.39 16.18 0.81
N ARG A 100 -4.87 16.52 -0.38
CA ARG A 100 -5.27 15.82 -1.62
C ARG A 100 -4.92 14.34 -1.60
N MET A 101 -3.68 14.01 -1.20
CA MET A 101 -3.24 12.62 -1.16
C MET A 101 -3.95 11.83 -0.05
N PHE A 102 -4.18 12.42 1.12
CA PHE A 102 -4.97 11.79 2.19
C PHE A 102 -6.39 11.47 1.74
N LYS A 103 -7.05 12.37 0.98
CA LYS A 103 -8.38 12.11 0.42
C LYS A 103 -8.35 10.98 -0.62
N TYR A 104 -7.34 10.97 -1.49
CA TYR A 104 -7.17 9.93 -2.49
C TYR A 104 -6.97 8.57 -1.84
N ALA A 105 -6.03 8.47 -0.91
CA ALA A 105 -5.77 7.25 -0.17
C ALA A 105 -7.03 6.78 0.58
N SER A 106 -7.62 7.62 1.43
CA SER A 106 -8.85 7.26 2.16
C SER A 106 -9.95 6.68 1.27
N SER A 107 -10.12 7.24 0.06
CA SER A 107 -11.12 6.73 -0.88
C SER A 107 -10.70 5.42 -1.54
N ALA A 108 -9.40 5.22 -1.80
CA ALA A 108 -8.86 4.00 -2.37
C ALA A 108 -8.93 2.85 -1.35
N GLU A 109 -8.57 3.10 -0.07
CA GLU A 109 -8.60 2.08 0.98
C GLU A 109 -10.02 1.54 1.25
N ALA A 110 -11.05 2.39 1.07
CA ALA A 110 -12.44 1.93 1.14
C ALA A 110 -12.79 0.93 0.01
N VAL A 111 -12.16 1.08 -1.17
CA VAL A 111 -12.31 0.15 -2.29
C VAL A 111 -11.48 -1.11 -2.03
N HIS A 112 -10.25 -0.97 -1.56
CA HIS A 112 -9.37 -2.10 -1.24
C HIS A 112 -10.02 -3.01 -0.19
N ALA A 113 -10.55 -2.46 0.90
CA ALA A 113 -11.26 -3.23 1.92
C ALA A 113 -12.44 -4.04 1.33
N LYS A 114 -13.16 -3.47 0.34
CA LYS A 114 -14.24 -4.15 -0.34
C LYS A 114 -13.73 -5.30 -1.22
N ILE A 115 -12.65 -5.07 -1.98
CA ILE A 115 -12.04 -6.09 -2.84
C ILE A 115 -11.50 -7.25 -1.99
N TYR A 116 -10.81 -6.98 -0.88
CA TYR A 116 -10.35 -8.01 0.03
C TYR A 116 -11.48 -8.83 0.65
N LYS A 117 -12.64 -8.21 0.96
CA LYS A 117 -13.83 -8.94 1.41
C LYS A 117 -14.35 -9.90 0.34
N MET A 118 -14.44 -9.46 -0.92
CA MET A 118 -14.85 -10.31 -2.02
C MET A 118 -13.88 -11.50 -2.21
N ALA A 119 -12.57 -11.25 -2.10
CA ALA A 119 -11.56 -12.30 -2.17
C ALA A 119 -11.69 -13.28 -0.99
N LEU A 120 -11.96 -12.80 0.22
CA LEU A 120 -12.18 -13.66 1.39
C LEU A 120 -13.43 -14.54 1.21
N GLU A 121 -14.52 -14.00 0.70
CA GLU A 121 -15.75 -14.75 0.39
C GLU A 121 -15.49 -15.82 -0.66
N ALA A 122 -14.72 -15.53 -1.72
CA ALA A 122 -14.36 -16.50 -2.75
C ALA A 122 -13.59 -17.68 -2.17
N ILE A 123 -12.51 -17.45 -1.42
CA ILE A 123 -11.72 -18.55 -0.85
C ILE A 123 -12.47 -19.34 0.21
N GLN A 124 -13.41 -18.73 0.95
CA GLN A 124 -14.27 -19.44 1.90
C GLN A 124 -15.27 -20.36 1.20
N SER A 125 -15.66 -20.06 -0.03
CA SER A 125 -16.47 -20.96 -0.87
C SER A 125 -15.64 -22.03 -1.60
N GLY A 126 -14.30 -22.01 -1.44
CA GLY A 126 -13.38 -22.96 -2.07
C GLY A 126 -12.94 -22.57 -3.49
N GLU A 127 -13.17 -21.32 -3.89
CA GLU A 127 -12.80 -20.80 -5.19
C GLU A 127 -11.65 -19.78 -5.05
N ASP A 128 -10.84 -19.64 -6.11
CA ASP A 128 -9.87 -18.56 -6.19
C ASP A 128 -10.53 -17.26 -6.68
N PHE A 129 -10.00 -16.10 -6.28
CA PHE A 129 -10.51 -14.80 -6.69
C PHE A 129 -9.93 -14.42 -8.06
N ALA A 130 -10.55 -14.97 -9.11
CA ALA A 130 -10.08 -14.88 -10.49
C ALA A 130 -10.58 -13.60 -11.20
N GLU A 131 -10.01 -12.44 -10.79
CA GLU A 131 -10.35 -11.14 -11.35
C GLU A 131 -9.14 -10.49 -12.05
N GLU A 132 -9.39 -9.66 -13.06
CA GLU A 132 -8.37 -8.79 -13.62
C GLU A 132 -8.26 -7.51 -12.81
N PHE A 133 -7.03 -7.11 -12.48
CA PHE A 133 -6.77 -5.92 -11.66
C PHE A 133 -6.14 -4.81 -12.48
N HIS A 134 -6.73 -3.64 -12.44
CA HIS A 134 -6.20 -2.42 -13.03
C HIS A 134 -5.96 -1.35 -11.97
N LEU A 135 -4.71 -0.94 -11.83
CA LEU A 135 -4.27 0.03 -10.81
C LEU A 135 -4.19 1.43 -11.38
N CYS A 136 -4.82 2.40 -10.72
CA CYS A 136 -4.62 3.81 -10.99
C CYS A 136 -3.24 4.27 -10.43
N PRO A 137 -2.28 4.68 -11.29
CA PRO A 137 -0.93 5.03 -10.82
C PRO A 137 -0.85 6.39 -10.11
N VAL A 138 -1.97 7.09 -9.98
CA VAL A 138 -2.06 8.42 -9.35
C VAL A 138 -2.58 8.36 -7.93
N CYS A 139 -3.62 7.58 -7.66
CA CYS A 139 -4.28 7.55 -6.37
C CYS A 139 -4.33 6.17 -5.69
N GLY A 140 -3.88 5.11 -6.37
CA GLY A 140 -3.91 3.76 -5.83
C GLY A 140 -5.26 3.04 -5.97
N TYR A 141 -6.28 3.65 -6.59
CA TYR A 141 -7.56 2.98 -6.85
C TYR A 141 -7.35 1.71 -7.68
N ILE A 142 -7.98 0.63 -7.25
CA ILE A 142 -8.00 -0.66 -7.97
C ILE A 142 -9.38 -0.84 -8.63
N GLU A 143 -9.40 -1.09 -9.94
CA GLU A 143 -10.58 -1.48 -10.69
C GLU A 143 -10.53 -2.98 -10.99
N LEU A 144 -11.66 -3.65 -10.84
CA LEU A 144 -11.84 -5.04 -11.27
C LEU A 144 -12.36 -5.07 -12.71
N GLY A 145 -11.76 -5.90 -13.56
CA GLY A 145 -12.04 -5.93 -14.98
C GLY A 145 -11.46 -4.74 -15.74
N ALA A 146 -12.11 -4.29 -16.79
CA ALA A 146 -11.62 -3.23 -17.67
C ALA A 146 -11.53 -1.86 -16.97
N PRO A 147 -10.46 -1.07 -17.22
CA PRO A 147 -10.34 0.26 -16.62
C PRO A 147 -11.48 1.19 -17.08
N PRO A 148 -11.96 2.07 -16.19
CA PRO A 148 -13.00 3.05 -16.54
C PRO A 148 -12.43 4.15 -17.44
N ASP A 149 -13.28 4.90 -18.15
CA ASP A 149 -12.84 6.06 -18.95
C ASP A 149 -12.02 7.05 -18.15
N LYS A 150 -12.41 7.26 -16.88
CA LYS A 150 -11.71 8.11 -15.90
C LYS A 150 -11.76 7.48 -14.52
N CYS A 151 -10.66 7.60 -13.80
CA CYS A 151 -10.60 7.16 -12.40
C CYS A 151 -11.67 7.89 -11.56
N PRO A 152 -12.53 7.16 -10.82
CA PRO A 152 -13.59 7.76 -10.03
C PRO A 152 -13.09 8.61 -8.85
N ILE A 153 -11.84 8.41 -8.42
CA ILE A 153 -11.24 9.15 -7.29
C ILE A 153 -10.48 10.39 -7.76
N CYS A 154 -9.55 10.24 -8.71
CA CYS A 154 -8.64 11.34 -9.08
C CYS A 154 -8.90 11.94 -10.46
N GLY A 155 -9.79 11.33 -11.27
CA GLY A 155 -10.15 11.81 -12.59
C GLY A 155 -9.13 11.55 -13.70
N VAL A 156 -8.03 10.85 -13.43
CA VAL A 156 -7.06 10.49 -14.48
C VAL A 156 -7.72 9.58 -15.52
N LYS A 157 -7.31 9.70 -16.77
CA LYS A 157 -7.86 8.89 -17.87
C LYS A 157 -7.55 7.40 -17.68
N GLY A 158 -8.49 6.52 -18.06
CA GLY A 158 -8.37 5.07 -17.95
C GLY A 158 -7.18 4.49 -18.69
N GLU A 159 -6.77 5.09 -19.81
CA GLU A 159 -5.55 4.71 -20.56
C GLU A 159 -4.24 4.74 -19.74
N LYS A 160 -4.26 5.37 -18.57
CA LYS A 160 -3.12 5.44 -17.63
C LYS A 160 -3.09 4.31 -16.61
N PHE A 161 -4.18 3.58 -16.47
CA PHE A 161 -4.21 2.43 -15.58
C PHE A 161 -3.19 1.39 -16.04
N VAL A 162 -2.63 0.68 -15.07
CA VAL A 162 -1.68 -0.40 -15.32
C VAL A 162 -2.31 -1.71 -14.88
N GLN A 163 -2.21 -2.72 -15.72
CA GLN A 163 -2.58 -4.07 -15.37
C GLN A 163 -1.45 -4.67 -14.51
N VAL A 164 -1.80 -5.35 -13.44
CA VAL A 164 -0.86 -5.96 -12.49
C VAL A 164 -0.98 -7.46 -12.54
#